data_dcb84598e333511d4321f7a0a96577cf
#
_entry.id   dcb84598e333511d4321f7a0a96577cf
#
_cell.length_a   1.000
_cell.length_b   1.000
_cell.length_c   1.000
_cell.angle_alpha   90.00
_cell.angle_beta   90.00
_cell.angle_gamma   90.00
#
_symmetry.space_group_name_H-M   'P 1'
#
loop_
_entity.id
_entity.type
_entity.pdbx_description
1 polymer ?
#
loop_
_entity_poly.entity_id
_entity_poly.type
_entity_poly.pdbx_seq_one_letter_code
_entity_poly.pdbx_strand_id
1 'polypeptide(L)'
;PYTTLFRSIFDNSVHQITNVIGEGKINIGGIDFVIHQTAEAFDVEIPEINAVYTHMLGHDCHSIVAGAGHADAIIAQLRDYIAKGYDLILTSHYTPEDLKDAQTKIDYLETLKGIAEKCSDAADFKAEVEKQYPNYSGGNYLDMTAGFFFA
;
A
#
# COMPACT_ATOMS: atom_id res chain seq x y z
N PRO A 1 22.04 2.25 -4.16
CA PRO A 1 22.06 1.62 -2.83
C PRO A 1 21.37 0.25 -2.82
N TYR A 2 20.21 0.07 -3.45
CA TYR A 2 19.51 -1.23 -3.51
C TYR A 2 20.28 -2.27 -4.33
N THR A 3 20.99 -1.87 -5.35
CA THR A 3 21.82 -2.76 -6.16
C THR A 3 22.97 -3.40 -5.39
N THR A 4 23.43 -2.77 -4.30
CA THR A 4 24.52 -3.30 -3.48
C THR A 4 24.04 -4.39 -2.53
N LEU A 5 22.80 -4.30 -2.04
CA LEU A 5 22.21 -5.26 -1.09
C LEU A 5 21.92 -6.63 -1.75
N PHE A 6 21.53 -6.63 -3.03
CA PHE A 6 21.15 -7.82 -3.77
C PHE A 6 22.21 -8.31 -4.77
N ARG A 7 23.37 -7.64 -4.84
CA ARG A 7 24.43 -7.94 -5.81
C ARG A 7 24.99 -9.36 -5.70
N SER A 8 24.92 -9.96 -4.52
CA SER A 8 25.36 -11.33 -4.28
C SER A 8 24.32 -12.39 -4.72
N ILE A 9 23.09 -11.97 -4.96
CA ILE A 9 21.98 -12.84 -5.34
C ILE A 9 21.76 -12.78 -6.86
N PHE A 10 22.00 -11.63 -7.48
CA PHE A 10 21.88 -11.42 -8.91
C PHE A 10 23.28 -11.40 -9.55
N ASP A 11 23.60 -12.47 -10.23
CA ASP A 11 24.82 -12.73 -10.98
C ASP A 11 25.14 -11.60 -11.98
N ASN A 12 25.68 -10.47 -11.53
CA ASN A 12 26.13 -9.31 -12.35
C ASN A 12 25.29 -8.95 -13.60
N SER A 13 24.11 -9.53 -13.73
CA SER A 13 23.20 -9.39 -14.87
C SER A 13 22.29 -8.17 -14.76
N VAL A 14 22.53 -7.26 -13.82
CA VAL A 14 21.75 -6.02 -13.71
C VAL A 14 22.07 -5.16 -14.93
N HIS A 15 21.17 -5.19 -15.89
CA HIS A 15 21.24 -4.29 -17.03
C HIS A 15 21.21 -2.84 -16.57
N GLN A 16 22.03 -2.01 -17.20
CA GLN A 16 22.00 -0.58 -16.92
C GLN A 16 20.60 -0.03 -17.29
N ILE A 17 20.00 0.69 -16.36
CA ILE A 17 18.75 1.40 -16.63
C ILE A 17 19.05 2.49 -17.66
N THR A 18 18.46 2.37 -18.84
CA THR A 18 18.66 3.31 -19.95
C THR A 18 17.49 4.25 -20.15
N ASN A 19 16.33 3.91 -19.63
CA ASN A 19 15.12 4.71 -19.77
C ASN A 19 14.46 4.93 -18.41
N VAL A 20 14.00 6.14 -18.17
CA VAL A 20 13.16 6.51 -17.03
C VAL A 20 11.76 6.79 -17.56
N ILE A 21 10.77 6.10 -17.00
CA ILE A 21 9.36 6.31 -17.32
C ILE A 21 8.80 7.23 -16.23
N GLY A 22 8.21 8.35 -16.65
CA GLY A 22 7.53 9.29 -15.78
C GLY A 22 6.02 9.03 -15.73
N GLU A 23 5.30 9.95 -15.09
CA GLU A 23 3.84 9.97 -15.08
C GLU A 23 3.26 10.04 -16.50
N GLY A 24 2.15 9.36 -16.72
CA GLY A 24 1.43 9.33 -17.98
C GLY A 24 1.29 7.95 -18.60
N LYS A 25 0.84 7.91 -19.84
CA LYS A 25 0.54 6.67 -20.55
C LYS A 25 1.74 6.19 -21.36
N ILE A 26 2.03 4.89 -21.25
CA ILE A 26 3.02 4.20 -22.09
C ILE A 26 2.38 2.93 -22.66
N ASN A 27 2.68 2.63 -23.94
CA ASN A 27 2.27 1.38 -24.57
C ASN A 27 3.47 0.43 -24.66
N ILE A 28 3.32 -0.78 -24.14
CA ILE A 28 4.35 -1.82 -24.21
C ILE A 28 3.72 -3.09 -24.77
N GLY A 29 4.15 -3.49 -25.96
CA GLY A 29 3.66 -4.71 -26.60
C GLY A 29 2.18 -4.70 -26.94
N GLY A 30 1.57 -3.54 -27.12
CA GLY A 30 0.15 -3.35 -27.42
C GLY A 30 -0.73 -3.19 -26.18
N ILE A 31 -0.17 -3.25 -24.97
CA ILE A 31 -0.85 -3.02 -23.69
C ILE A 31 -0.55 -1.62 -23.21
N ASP A 32 -1.56 -0.90 -22.78
CA ASP A 32 -1.44 0.43 -22.20
C ASP A 32 -1.22 0.35 -20.69
N PHE A 33 -0.24 1.10 -20.21
CA PHE A 33 0.04 1.30 -18.79
C PHE A 33 -0.10 2.79 -18.49
N VAL A 34 -0.97 3.15 -17.56
CA VAL A 34 -1.15 4.54 -17.12
C VAL A 34 -0.52 4.70 -15.75
N ILE A 35 0.56 5.46 -15.69
CA ILE A 35 1.37 5.63 -14.49
C ILE A 35 0.95 6.90 -13.77
N HIS A 36 0.60 6.76 -12.49
CA HIS A 36 0.28 7.87 -11.60
C HIS A 36 1.33 7.93 -10.50
N GLN A 37 2.04 9.04 -10.41
CA GLN A 37 2.99 9.27 -9.33
C GLN A 37 2.25 9.69 -8.07
N THR A 38 2.61 9.08 -6.96
CA THR A 38 2.20 9.48 -5.61
C THR A 38 3.38 10.13 -4.88
N ALA A 39 3.15 10.66 -3.68
CA ALA A 39 4.23 11.27 -2.88
C ALA A 39 5.33 10.26 -2.50
N GLU A 40 5.00 9.00 -2.38
CA GLU A 40 5.90 7.95 -1.85
C GLU A 40 6.20 6.84 -2.85
N ALA A 41 5.36 6.66 -3.89
CA ALA A 41 5.47 5.56 -4.84
C ALA A 41 4.85 5.92 -6.19
N PHE A 42 4.26 4.94 -6.86
CA PHE A 42 3.46 5.10 -8.08
C PHE A 42 2.41 4.00 -8.14
N ASP A 43 1.31 4.31 -8.80
CA ASP A 43 0.30 3.34 -9.21
C ASP A 43 0.34 3.17 -10.71
N VAL A 44 -0.09 2.00 -11.20
CA VAL A 44 -0.18 1.73 -12.63
C VAL A 44 -1.54 1.12 -12.96
N GLU A 45 -2.34 1.84 -13.73
CA GLU A 45 -3.57 1.27 -14.30
C GLU A 45 -3.22 0.46 -15.56
N ILE A 46 -3.89 -0.68 -15.73
CA ILE A 46 -3.78 -1.55 -16.89
C ILE A 46 -5.21 -1.75 -17.45
N PRO A 47 -5.68 -0.81 -18.30
CA PRO A 47 -7.08 -0.76 -18.72
C PRO A 47 -7.57 -2.01 -19.45
N GLU A 48 -6.71 -2.66 -20.23
CA GLU A 48 -7.09 -3.84 -21.04
C GLU A 48 -7.54 -5.03 -20.19
N ILE A 49 -7.11 -5.09 -18.93
CA ILE A 49 -7.49 -6.17 -18.01
C ILE A 49 -8.23 -5.63 -16.80
N ASN A 50 -8.64 -4.36 -16.83
CA ASN A 50 -9.32 -3.66 -15.73
C ASN A 50 -8.60 -3.83 -14.37
N ALA A 51 -7.28 -3.66 -14.37
CA ALA A 51 -6.44 -3.84 -13.19
C ALA A 51 -5.72 -2.55 -12.80
N VAL A 52 -5.37 -2.46 -11.53
CA VAL A 52 -4.44 -1.46 -11.00
C VAL A 52 -3.32 -2.16 -10.24
N TYR A 53 -2.09 -1.70 -10.45
CA TYR A 53 -0.97 -2.04 -9.59
C TYR A 53 -0.75 -0.93 -8.59
N THR A 54 -0.62 -1.28 -7.33
CA THR A 54 -0.19 -0.40 -6.23
C THR A 54 0.93 -1.06 -5.43
N HIS A 55 1.70 -0.27 -4.67
CA HIS A 55 2.83 -0.83 -3.93
C HIS A 55 2.38 -1.91 -2.94
N MET A 56 1.41 -1.63 -2.11
CA MET A 56 0.88 -2.59 -1.14
C MET A 56 -0.53 -2.21 -0.68
N LEU A 57 -1.45 -3.16 -0.72
CA LEU A 57 -2.74 -3.04 -0.07
C LEU A 57 -2.75 -3.87 1.23
N GLY A 58 -2.66 -5.20 1.15
CA GLY A 58 -2.58 -6.10 2.29
C GLY A 58 -3.78 -6.00 3.23
N HIS A 59 -4.93 -6.50 2.82
CA HIS A 59 -6.21 -6.32 3.53
C HIS A 59 -6.23 -6.91 4.95
N ASP A 60 -5.44 -7.96 5.22
CA ASP A 60 -5.39 -8.69 6.50
C ASP A 60 -4.04 -8.55 7.22
N CYS A 61 -3.30 -7.49 6.93
CA CYS A 61 -2.06 -7.18 7.62
C CYS A 61 -2.03 -5.72 8.10
N HIS A 62 -1.26 -5.48 9.16
CA HIS A 62 -0.93 -4.12 9.59
C HIS A 62 -0.07 -3.43 8.52
N SER A 63 -0.30 -2.14 8.31
CA SER A 63 0.46 -1.31 7.39
C SER A 63 1.20 -0.22 8.14
N ILE A 64 2.22 0.35 7.52
CA ILE A 64 2.84 1.58 8.01
C ILE A 64 1.92 2.74 7.64
N VAL A 65 1.38 3.40 8.65
CA VAL A 65 0.48 4.56 8.51
C VAL A 65 1.06 5.75 9.27
N ALA A 66 1.48 6.77 8.54
CA ALA A 66 2.13 7.95 9.11
C ALA A 66 1.09 8.96 9.66
N GLY A 67 0.26 8.51 10.60
CA GLY A 67 -0.78 9.31 11.24
C GLY A 67 -2.09 9.40 10.46
N ALA A 68 -3.05 10.15 11.00
CA ALA A 68 -4.42 10.23 10.50
C ALA A 68 -4.51 10.76 9.06
N GLY A 69 -3.71 11.77 8.72
CA GLY A 69 -3.69 12.35 7.36
C GLY A 69 -3.21 11.37 6.29
N HIS A 70 -2.24 10.52 6.62
CA HIS A 70 -1.81 9.44 5.71
C HIS A 70 -2.90 8.36 5.58
N ALA A 71 -3.57 7.99 6.67
CA ALA A 71 -4.73 7.11 6.62
C ALA A 71 -5.81 7.64 5.68
N ASP A 72 -6.14 8.92 5.76
CA ASP A 72 -7.12 9.58 4.88
C ASP A 72 -6.70 9.53 3.41
N ALA A 73 -5.43 9.72 3.10
CA ALA A 73 -4.92 9.64 1.74
C ALA A 73 -5.06 8.22 1.16
N ILE A 74 -4.71 7.19 1.94
CA ILE A 74 -4.87 5.79 1.52
C ILE A 74 -6.36 5.45 1.33
N ILE A 75 -7.23 5.86 2.25
CA ILE A 75 -8.68 5.67 2.15
C ILE A 75 -9.22 6.30 0.87
N ALA A 76 -8.80 7.53 0.56
CA ALA A 76 -9.24 8.23 -0.65
C ALA A 76 -8.80 7.47 -1.93
N GLN A 77 -7.56 6.98 -1.97
CA GLN A 77 -7.03 6.17 -3.06
C GLN A 77 -7.84 4.87 -3.25
N LEU A 78 -8.10 4.13 -2.18
CA LEU A 78 -8.85 2.87 -2.25
C LEU A 78 -10.33 3.11 -2.64
N ARG A 79 -10.93 4.22 -2.21
CA ARG A 79 -12.27 4.62 -2.67
C ARG A 79 -12.30 4.97 -4.16
N ASP A 80 -11.23 5.57 -4.68
CA ASP A 80 -11.09 5.81 -6.13
C ASP A 80 -11.02 4.49 -6.90
N TYR A 81 -10.27 3.49 -6.42
CA TYR A 81 -10.22 2.16 -7.02
C TYR A 81 -11.61 1.49 -7.04
N ILE A 82 -12.36 1.60 -5.94
CA ILE A 82 -13.74 1.08 -5.86
C ILE A 82 -14.65 1.82 -6.86
N ALA A 83 -14.54 3.13 -6.95
CA ALA A 83 -15.35 3.94 -7.86
C ALA A 83 -15.04 3.65 -9.34
N LYS A 84 -13.78 3.35 -9.68
CA LYS A 84 -13.34 2.92 -11.01
C LYS A 84 -13.72 1.49 -11.33
N GLY A 85 -13.99 0.66 -10.32
CA GLY A 85 -14.46 -0.71 -10.48
C GLY A 85 -13.41 -1.66 -11.03
N TYR A 86 -12.18 -1.61 -10.53
CA TYR A 86 -11.12 -2.53 -10.95
C TYR A 86 -11.48 -3.97 -10.57
N ASP A 87 -11.26 -4.91 -11.50
CA ASP A 87 -11.45 -6.35 -11.23
C ASP A 87 -10.29 -6.94 -10.44
N LEU A 88 -9.11 -6.32 -10.51
CA LEU A 88 -7.87 -6.85 -9.95
C LEU A 88 -6.98 -5.73 -9.41
N ILE A 89 -6.52 -5.90 -8.18
CA ILE A 89 -5.50 -5.04 -7.56
C ILE A 89 -4.22 -5.87 -7.40
N LEU A 90 -3.20 -5.51 -8.16
CA LEU A 90 -1.87 -6.13 -8.10
C LEU A 90 -1.01 -5.40 -7.09
N THR A 91 -0.23 -6.12 -6.31
CA THR A 91 0.65 -5.56 -5.28
C THR A 91 2.05 -6.15 -5.32
N SER A 92 3.04 -5.43 -4.79
CA SER A 92 4.44 -5.90 -4.75
C SER A 92 4.70 -6.96 -3.70
N HIS A 93 4.00 -6.91 -2.58
CA HIS A 93 4.35 -7.66 -1.37
C HIS A 93 3.22 -8.58 -0.88
N TYR A 94 2.16 -8.70 -1.65
CA TYR A 94 0.99 -9.46 -1.27
C TYR A 94 0.42 -10.25 -2.46
N THR A 95 -0.49 -11.17 -2.19
CA THR A 95 -1.26 -11.84 -3.25
C THR A 95 -2.13 -10.82 -3.99
N PRO A 96 -2.55 -11.10 -5.24
CA PRO A 96 -3.53 -10.27 -5.91
C PRO A 96 -4.79 -10.12 -5.06
N GLU A 97 -5.33 -8.93 -5.03
CA GLU A 97 -6.46 -8.50 -4.20
C GLU A 97 -7.59 -7.96 -5.07
N ASP A 98 -8.76 -7.74 -4.47
CA ASP A 98 -9.95 -7.24 -5.14
C ASP A 98 -10.56 -6.02 -4.43
N LEU A 99 -11.70 -5.53 -4.92
CA LEU A 99 -12.38 -4.37 -4.33
C LEU A 99 -12.96 -4.64 -2.94
N LYS A 100 -13.23 -5.91 -2.59
CA LYS A 100 -13.66 -6.28 -1.25
C LYS A 100 -12.49 -6.19 -0.27
N ASP A 101 -11.30 -6.57 -0.71
CA ASP A 101 -10.08 -6.42 0.06
C ASP A 101 -9.76 -4.93 0.28
N ALA A 102 -9.96 -4.10 -0.76
CA ALA A 102 -9.84 -2.64 -0.65
C ALA A 102 -10.81 -2.06 0.39
N GLN A 103 -12.07 -2.50 0.41
CA GLN A 103 -13.03 -2.06 1.43
C GLN A 103 -12.63 -2.52 2.83
N THR A 104 -12.16 -3.77 2.96
CA THR A 104 -11.65 -4.30 4.25
C THR A 104 -10.51 -3.44 4.79
N LYS A 105 -9.61 -2.99 3.91
CA LYS A 105 -8.52 -2.09 4.28
C LYS A 105 -8.99 -0.71 4.69
N ILE A 106 -9.98 -0.16 4.00
CA ILE A 106 -10.61 1.12 4.39
C ILE A 106 -11.18 1.01 5.81
N ASP A 107 -11.95 -0.04 6.09
CA ASP A 107 -12.58 -0.25 7.39
C ASP A 107 -11.52 -0.39 8.51
N TYR A 108 -10.41 -1.07 8.21
CA TYR A 108 -9.26 -1.15 9.11
C TYR A 108 -8.66 0.23 9.39
N LEU A 109 -8.39 1.04 8.38
CA LEU A 109 -7.80 2.37 8.53
C LEU A 109 -8.72 3.35 9.29
N GLU A 110 -10.02 3.29 9.03
CA GLU A 110 -11.01 4.07 9.79
C GLU A 110 -11.04 3.63 11.26
N THR A 111 -10.91 2.33 11.52
CA THR A 111 -10.81 1.79 12.88
C THR A 111 -9.55 2.27 13.58
N LEU A 112 -8.38 2.26 12.93
CA LEU A 112 -7.14 2.79 13.50
C LEU A 112 -7.30 4.24 13.95
N LYS A 113 -7.91 5.09 13.11
CA LYS A 113 -8.18 6.50 13.45
C LYS A 113 -9.09 6.61 14.68
N GLY A 114 -10.19 5.85 14.70
CA GLY A 114 -11.13 5.86 15.82
C GLY A 114 -10.56 5.30 17.13
N ILE A 115 -9.58 4.39 17.07
CA ILE A 115 -8.82 3.93 18.25
C ILE A 115 -7.86 5.03 18.70
N ALA A 116 -7.11 5.65 17.79
CA ALA A 116 -6.14 6.68 18.12
C ALA A 116 -6.78 7.89 18.84
N GLU A 117 -8.01 8.26 18.46
CA GLU A 117 -8.77 9.34 19.14
C GLU A 117 -9.10 9.04 20.62
N LYS A 118 -9.07 7.77 21.02
CA LYS A 118 -9.47 7.32 22.37
C LYS A 118 -8.29 6.92 23.24
N CYS A 119 -7.14 6.69 22.66
CA CYS A 119 -5.93 6.28 23.36
C CYS A 119 -5.10 7.48 23.78
N SER A 120 -4.38 7.34 24.89
CA SER A 120 -3.52 8.39 25.43
C SER A 120 -2.07 8.31 24.94
N ASP A 121 -1.66 7.13 24.46
CA ASP A 121 -0.29 6.87 24.01
C ASP A 121 -0.21 5.71 23.01
N ALA A 122 0.97 5.52 22.44
CA ALA A 122 1.27 4.49 21.45
C ALA A 122 1.08 3.06 21.98
N ALA A 123 1.32 2.82 23.27
CA ALA A 123 1.20 1.49 23.86
C ALA A 123 -0.28 1.08 23.99
N ASP A 124 -1.11 1.99 24.50
CA ASP A 124 -2.56 1.80 24.57
C ASP A 124 -3.17 1.58 23.19
N PHE A 125 -2.77 2.40 22.22
CA PHE A 125 -3.21 2.27 20.83
C PHE A 125 -2.87 0.89 20.26
N LYS A 126 -1.61 0.46 20.37
CA LYS A 126 -1.16 -0.83 19.87
C LYS A 126 -1.96 -1.97 20.51
N ALA A 127 -2.11 -1.96 21.84
CA ALA A 127 -2.84 -3.00 22.56
C ALA A 127 -4.31 -3.11 22.09
N GLU A 128 -4.98 -1.98 21.87
CA GLU A 128 -6.37 -1.96 21.43
C GLU A 128 -6.52 -2.41 19.97
N VAL A 129 -5.55 -2.07 19.09
CA VAL A 129 -5.52 -2.56 17.70
C VAL A 129 -5.29 -4.08 17.67
N GLU A 130 -4.31 -4.61 18.39
CA GLU A 130 -4.03 -6.05 18.46
C GLU A 130 -5.23 -6.85 19.00
N LYS A 131 -5.98 -6.29 19.95
CA LYS A 131 -7.20 -6.90 20.46
C LYS A 131 -8.32 -6.98 19.42
N GLN A 132 -8.45 -5.97 18.54
CA GLN A 132 -9.46 -5.97 17.47
C GLN A 132 -9.03 -6.80 16.26
N TYR A 133 -7.74 -6.87 15.98
CA TYR A 133 -7.15 -7.56 14.83
C TYR A 133 -6.10 -8.60 15.25
N PRO A 134 -6.46 -9.60 16.08
CA PRO A 134 -5.48 -10.52 16.69
C PRO A 134 -4.78 -11.44 15.69
N ASN A 135 -5.33 -11.57 14.47
CA ASN A 135 -4.80 -12.45 13.44
C ASN A 135 -4.05 -11.71 12.32
N TYR A 136 -3.97 -10.38 12.40
CA TYR A 136 -3.25 -9.62 11.39
C TYR A 136 -1.74 -9.82 11.54
N SER A 137 -1.08 -10.04 10.40
CA SER A 137 0.39 -10.06 10.33
C SER A 137 0.98 -8.64 10.38
N GLY A 138 2.30 -8.51 10.43
CA GLY A 138 2.96 -7.21 10.34
C GLY A 138 2.97 -6.39 11.64
N GLY A 139 3.11 -7.04 12.81
CA GLY A 139 3.18 -6.35 14.09
C GLY A 139 4.27 -5.28 14.18
N ASN A 140 5.40 -5.47 13.48
CA ASN A 140 6.45 -4.45 13.36
C ASN A 140 5.98 -3.18 12.61
N TYR A 141 5.05 -3.29 11.67
CA TYR A 141 4.43 -2.15 10.98
C TYR A 141 3.44 -1.43 11.91
N LEU A 142 2.75 -2.17 12.76
CA LEU A 142 1.90 -1.57 13.78
C LEU A 142 2.71 -0.78 14.80
N ASP A 143 3.90 -1.25 15.18
CA ASP A 143 4.81 -0.51 16.06
C ASP A 143 5.19 0.85 15.46
N MET A 144 5.52 0.87 14.16
CA MET A 144 5.84 2.12 13.45
C MET A 144 4.62 3.04 13.38
N THR A 145 3.46 2.49 13.05
CA THR A 145 2.20 3.23 12.96
C THR A 145 1.83 3.86 14.30
N ALA A 146 1.93 3.11 15.41
CA ALA A 146 1.69 3.63 16.74
C ALA A 146 2.61 4.81 17.07
N GLY A 147 3.90 4.71 16.70
CA GLY A 147 4.85 5.81 16.85
C GLY A 147 4.43 7.06 16.06
N PHE A 148 3.92 6.92 14.85
CA PHE A 148 3.49 8.07 14.04
C PHE A 148 2.20 8.73 14.51
N PHE A 149 1.29 8.00 15.12
CA PHE A 149 0.04 8.57 15.63
C PHE A 149 0.25 9.36 16.93
N PHE A 150 1.31 9.06 17.70
CA PHE A 150 1.57 9.64 19.02
C PHE A 150 2.94 10.34 19.13
N ALA A 151 3.53 10.75 17.99
CA ALA A 151 4.80 11.48 17.89
C ALA A 151 4.66 12.97 18.27
#